data_02990a29ee775555e4b741dd23909f7d
#
_entry.id   02990a29ee775555e4b741dd23909f7d
#
_cell.length_a   1.000
_cell.length_b   1.000
_cell.length_c   1.000
_cell.angle_alpha   90.00
_cell.angle_beta   90.00
_cell.angle_gamma   90.00
#
_symmetry.space_group_name_H-M   'P 1'
#
loop_
_entity.id
_entity.type
_entity.pdbx_description
1 polymer ?
#
loop_
_entity_poly.entity_id
_entity_poly.type
_entity_poly.pdbx_seq_one_letter_code
_entity_poly.pdbx_strand_id
1 'polypeptide(L)'
;MYTFKAYLEENPVKITANRGDVAEVVLGAAVTARFWKHPYPEGTPVSEADVREILKKVIKTNPVKLNRDDYEVDTKINDVIRFKIGVPIKAFEFIKDSGNWKLIPELFSGSLKYVNADRRLNKQASVLARNGKINDIFVNSDGTGDQKGTKADIKIEVDGKPTRNQISLKVQGGDQFAQVAGVGWEKQVEIWGKLGLDVSKKKKDFTAIFDTIDYTLRYADRNSANASKEATLARKSAAVVYRFAAVELKKKFKSKDRKLLSSLGDFIRYGATLDDPHIELVKLGGAKAGKFKRAKFGKKFYQNLQNVAPNLEVEYKSGVADPTVVIYDKKLGQNKEGRLLQIRAKYSPESSKTKAGKTYKVYLRNIVEAGDLFFELATDI
;
A
#
# COMPACT_ATOMS: atom_id res chain seq x y z
N MET A 1 9.33 36.75 16.08
CA MET A 1 10.42 35.87 15.58
C MET A 1 9.77 34.55 15.20
N TYR A 2 9.51 34.33 13.91
CA TYR A 2 8.99 33.04 13.43
C TYR A 2 10.04 31.97 13.67
N THR A 3 9.64 30.87 14.30
CA THR A 3 10.56 29.75 14.49
C THR A 3 10.72 29.01 13.15
N PHE A 4 11.88 28.42 12.90
CA PHE A 4 12.14 27.58 11.71
C PHE A 4 11.10 26.49 11.50
N LYS A 5 10.48 26.03 12.58
CA LYS A 5 9.36 25.07 12.56
C LYS A 5 8.08 25.67 11.94
N ALA A 6 7.72 26.92 12.28
CA ALA A 6 6.58 27.60 11.66
C ALA A 6 6.83 27.88 10.17
N TYR A 7 8.07 28.23 9.78
CA TYR A 7 8.45 28.39 8.38
C TYR A 7 8.28 27.11 7.56
N LEU A 8 8.61 25.94 8.13
CA LEU A 8 8.42 24.63 7.45
C LEU A 8 6.95 24.19 7.38
N GLU A 9 6.11 24.61 8.34
CA GLU A 9 4.66 24.37 8.32
C GLU A 9 3.95 25.24 7.28
N GLU A 10 4.40 26.50 7.07
CA GLU A 10 3.87 27.43 6.06
C GLU A 10 4.40 27.15 4.64
N ASN A 11 5.63 26.60 4.53
CA ASN A 11 6.25 26.27 3.26
C ASN A 11 6.72 24.81 3.29
N PRO A 12 5.82 23.84 3.11
CA PRO A 12 6.24 22.44 3.03
C PRO A 12 7.19 22.29 1.85
N VAL A 13 8.45 21.97 2.13
CA VAL A 13 9.44 21.66 1.10
C VAL A 13 8.85 20.56 0.22
N LYS A 14 8.59 20.88 -1.02
CA LYS A 14 7.93 19.98 -1.96
C LYS A 14 8.87 18.82 -2.25
N ILE A 15 8.64 17.68 -1.62
CA ILE A 15 9.37 16.45 -1.93
C ILE A 15 9.07 16.12 -3.38
N THR A 16 10.06 16.20 -4.26
CA THR A 16 9.93 15.93 -5.69
C THR A 16 9.80 14.44 -6.01
N ALA A 17 10.17 13.58 -5.05
CA ALA A 17 10.06 12.13 -5.13
C ALA A 17 8.74 11.61 -4.52
N ASN A 18 8.27 10.45 -4.98
CA ASN A 18 7.17 9.76 -4.33
C ASN A 18 7.62 9.27 -2.94
N ARG A 19 6.88 9.67 -1.91
CA ARG A 19 7.20 9.34 -0.52
C ARG A 19 7.17 7.84 -0.23
N GLY A 20 6.36 7.06 -0.96
CA GLY A 20 6.31 5.60 -0.86
C GLY A 20 7.64 4.97 -1.25
N ASP A 21 8.15 5.33 -2.41
CA ASP A 21 9.39 4.78 -2.95
C ASP A 21 10.59 5.12 -2.04
N VAL A 22 10.62 6.35 -1.51
CA VAL A 22 11.65 6.76 -0.53
C VAL A 22 11.54 5.96 0.77
N ALA A 23 10.32 5.71 1.25
CA ALA A 23 10.09 4.94 2.48
C ALA A 23 10.52 3.47 2.34
N GLU A 24 10.34 2.87 1.16
CA GLU A 24 10.80 1.51 0.86
C GLU A 24 12.32 1.40 1.00
N VAL A 25 13.06 2.38 0.47
CA VAL A 25 14.52 2.42 0.60
C VAL A 25 14.96 2.60 2.06
N VAL A 26 14.32 3.50 2.81
CA VAL A 26 14.67 3.77 4.22
C VAL A 26 14.35 2.56 5.10
N LEU A 27 13.18 1.92 4.91
CA LEU A 27 12.82 0.72 5.66
C LEU A 27 13.70 -0.47 5.28
N GLY A 28 14.00 -0.67 3.99
CA GLY A 28 14.94 -1.70 3.53
C GLY A 28 16.32 -1.53 4.14
N ALA A 29 16.83 -0.29 4.20
CA ALA A 29 18.10 0.03 4.87
C ALA A 29 18.05 -0.26 6.38
N ALA A 30 16.92 0.02 7.06
CA ALA A 30 16.75 -0.30 8.48
C ALA A 30 16.73 -1.82 8.74
N VAL A 31 16.04 -2.59 7.88
CA VAL A 31 16.06 -4.06 7.91
C VAL A 31 17.48 -4.59 7.69
N THR A 32 18.17 -4.07 6.70
CA THR A 32 19.58 -4.44 6.41
C THR A 32 20.49 -4.14 7.59
N ALA A 33 20.33 -2.97 8.23
CA ALA A 33 21.09 -2.61 9.42
C ALA A 33 20.84 -3.58 10.59
N ARG A 34 19.61 -4.10 10.74
CA ARG A 34 19.30 -5.14 11.74
C ARG A 34 20.15 -6.39 11.53
N PHE A 35 20.30 -6.87 10.30
CA PHE A 35 21.12 -8.05 10.02
C PHE A 35 22.62 -7.77 10.12
N TRP A 36 23.06 -6.58 9.77
CA TRP A 36 24.48 -6.25 9.71
C TRP A 36 25.09 -5.81 11.04
N LYS A 37 24.47 -4.83 11.70
CA LYS A 37 25.05 -4.20 12.90
C LYS A 37 24.58 -4.82 14.20
N HIS A 38 23.34 -5.34 14.19
CA HIS A 38 22.67 -5.77 15.40
C HIS A 38 22.07 -7.19 15.28
N PRO A 39 22.81 -8.15 14.68
CA PRO A 39 22.29 -9.49 14.57
C PRO A 39 22.23 -10.17 15.93
N TYR A 40 23.08 -9.75 16.88
CA TYR A 40 23.22 -10.36 18.22
C TYR A 40 23.93 -9.37 19.17
N PRO A 41 23.61 -9.32 20.49
CA PRO A 41 22.51 -10.05 21.12
C PRO A 41 21.13 -9.54 20.72
N GLU A 42 20.13 -10.42 20.86
CA GLU A 42 18.74 -10.07 20.60
C GLU A 42 18.32 -8.87 21.47
N GLY A 43 17.68 -7.89 20.86
CA GLY A 43 17.20 -6.68 21.56
C GLY A 43 18.12 -5.47 21.45
N THR A 44 19.34 -5.57 20.91
CA THR A 44 20.17 -4.38 20.64
C THR A 44 19.46 -3.52 19.58
N PRO A 45 19.14 -2.24 19.87
CA PRO A 45 18.37 -1.41 18.94
C PRO A 45 19.21 -0.97 17.76
N VAL A 46 18.60 -0.98 16.56
CA VAL A 46 19.13 -0.28 15.39
C VAL A 46 18.96 1.20 15.60
N SER A 47 20.01 1.97 15.35
CA SER A 47 20.01 3.43 15.42
C SER A 47 19.82 4.09 14.06
N GLU A 48 19.48 5.38 14.06
CA GLU A 48 19.42 6.15 12.83
C GLU A 48 20.79 6.25 12.13
N ALA A 49 21.89 6.28 12.91
CA ALA A 49 23.24 6.27 12.37
C ALA A 49 23.53 5.01 11.56
N ASP A 50 23.04 3.84 12.02
CA ASP A 50 23.22 2.58 11.30
C ASP A 50 22.47 2.59 9.95
N VAL A 51 21.22 3.10 9.94
CA VAL A 51 20.44 3.24 8.71
C VAL A 51 21.13 4.19 7.73
N ARG A 52 21.62 5.33 8.23
CA ARG A 52 22.36 6.31 7.42
C ARG A 52 23.66 5.72 6.86
N GLU A 53 24.32 4.84 7.58
CA GLU A 53 25.53 4.14 7.10
C GLU A 53 25.20 3.22 5.92
N ILE A 54 24.10 2.44 6.00
CA ILE A 54 23.64 1.64 4.87
C ILE A 54 23.33 2.53 3.66
N LEU A 55 22.55 3.62 3.85
CA LEU A 55 22.21 4.54 2.76
C LEU A 55 23.47 5.16 2.12
N LYS A 56 24.49 5.51 2.92
CA LYS A 56 25.78 6.00 2.40
C LYS A 56 26.48 4.96 1.51
N LYS A 57 26.37 3.68 1.80
CA LYS A 57 26.90 2.62 0.91
C LYS A 57 26.09 2.53 -0.39
N VAL A 58 24.75 2.57 -0.29
CA VAL A 58 23.86 2.54 -1.46
C VAL A 58 24.14 3.69 -2.43
N ILE A 59 24.26 4.93 -1.94
CA ILE A 59 24.50 6.09 -2.82
C ILE A 59 25.90 6.14 -3.44
N LYS A 60 26.84 5.39 -2.89
CA LYS A 60 28.19 5.21 -3.48
C LYS A 60 28.25 4.12 -4.53
N THR A 61 27.26 3.26 -4.57
CA THR A 61 27.17 2.19 -5.57
C THR A 61 26.60 2.76 -6.87
N ASN A 62 27.23 2.43 -8.00
CA ASN A 62 26.78 2.90 -9.30
C ASN A 62 25.41 2.28 -9.64
N PRO A 63 24.38 3.09 -9.95
CA PRO A 63 23.08 2.60 -10.33
C PRO A 63 23.12 2.00 -11.75
N VAL A 64 22.39 0.92 -11.93
CA VAL A 64 22.08 0.34 -13.25
C VAL A 64 20.72 0.85 -13.69
N LYS A 65 20.62 1.37 -14.90
CA LYS A 65 19.34 1.83 -15.45
C LYS A 65 18.54 0.65 -15.95
N LEU A 66 17.41 0.36 -15.29
CA LEU A 66 16.50 -0.73 -15.69
C LEU A 66 15.65 -0.35 -16.91
N ASN A 67 15.14 0.89 -16.90
CA ASN A 67 14.29 1.44 -17.95
C ASN A 67 14.42 2.97 -17.98
N ARG A 68 13.51 3.64 -18.69
CA ARG A 68 13.55 5.11 -18.81
C ARG A 68 13.47 5.84 -17.46
N ASP A 69 12.72 5.29 -16.52
CA ASP A 69 12.27 5.99 -15.33
C ASP A 69 12.78 5.38 -14.01
N ASP A 70 13.45 4.18 -14.08
CA ASP A 70 13.85 3.42 -12.89
C ASP A 70 15.32 3.04 -12.88
N TYR A 71 15.90 3.06 -11.67
CA TYR A 71 17.24 2.55 -11.35
C TYR A 71 17.16 1.29 -10.49
N GLU A 72 18.15 0.42 -10.67
CA GLU A 72 18.52 -0.66 -9.77
C GLU A 72 19.88 -0.37 -9.15
N VAL A 73 20.00 -0.56 -7.84
CA VAL A 73 21.27 -0.46 -7.12
C VAL A 73 21.43 -1.70 -6.26
N ASP A 74 22.41 -2.53 -6.57
CA ASP A 74 22.77 -3.71 -5.77
C ASP A 74 24.05 -3.45 -5.01
N THR A 75 23.93 -3.32 -3.69
CA THR A 75 25.02 -2.90 -2.80
C THR A 75 25.47 -4.04 -1.91
N LYS A 76 26.72 -4.44 -2.02
CA LYS A 76 27.37 -5.34 -1.07
C LYS A 76 27.64 -4.58 0.23
N ILE A 77 26.99 -4.97 1.31
CA ILE A 77 27.17 -4.37 2.63
C ILE A 77 28.41 -4.94 3.32
N ASN A 78 28.52 -6.28 3.29
CA ASN A 78 29.70 -7.05 3.69
C ASN A 78 29.75 -8.34 2.86
N ASP A 79 30.55 -9.34 3.25
CA ASP A 79 30.71 -10.58 2.50
C ASP A 79 29.46 -11.47 2.49
N VAL A 80 28.56 -11.28 3.45
CA VAL A 80 27.33 -12.10 3.62
C VAL A 80 26.04 -11.33 3.28
N ILE A 81 26.05 -10.00 3.39
CA ILE A 81 24.83 -9.20 3.30
C ILE A 81 24.85 -8.31 2.06
N ARG A 82 23.81 -8.43 1.26
CA ARG A 82 23.53 -7.54 0.12
C ARG A 82 22.21 -6.80 0.31
N PHE A 83 22.19 -5.56 -0.13
CA PHE A 83 20.98 -4.74 -0.18
C PHE A 83 20.75 -4.21 -1.59
N LYS A 84 19.64 -4.58 -2.15
CA LYS A 84 19.21 -4.16 -3.48
C LYS A 84 18.00 -3.24 -3.38
N ILE A 85 18.00 -2.18 -4.18
CA ILE A 85 16.84 -1.32 -4.37
C ILE A 85 16.49 -1.23 -5.85
N GLY A 86 15.19 -1.26 -6.16
CA GLY A 86 14.63 -0.95 -7.47
C GLY A 86 13.69 0.24 -7.31
N VAL A 87 14.11 1.44 -7.74
CA VAL A 87 13.38 2.67 -7.44
C VAL A 87 13.34 3.63 -8.63
N PRO A 88 12.29 4.48 -8.74
CA PRO A 88 12.27 5.57 -9.68
C PRO A 88 13.49 6.49 -9.52
N ILE A 89 14.02 6.97 -10.65
CA ILE A 89 15.18 7.87 -10.69
C ILE A 89 15.02 9.04 -9.70
N LYS A 90 13.83 9.63 -9.63
CA LYS A 90 13.57 10.76 -8.70
C LYS A 90 13.72 10.36 -7.23
N ALA A 91 13.34 9.14 -6.87
CA ALA A 91 13.49 8.66 -5.49
C ALA A 91 14.97 8.40 -5.17
N PHE A 92 15.72 7.82 -6.11
CA PHE A 92 17.15 7.63 -5.95
C PHE A 92 17.90 8.97 -5.81
N GLU A 93 17.65 9.94 -6.70
CA GLU A 93 18.28 11.26 -6.61
C GLU A 93 17.93 12.00 -5.32
N PHE A 94 16.70 11.84 -4.81
CA PHE A 94 16.32 12.37 -3.51
C PHE A 94 17.15 11.75 -2.37
N ILE A 95 17.33 10.42 -2.36
CA ILE A 95 18.12 9.71 -1.34
C ILE A 95 19.61 10.02 -1.47
N LYS A 96 20.12 10.20 -2.68
CA LYS A 96 21.52 10.51 -2.97
C LYS A 96 21.99 11.80 -2.31
N ASP A 97 21.13 12.80 -2.23
CA ASP A 97 21.40 14.02 -1.46
C ASP A 97 21.08 13.80 0.03
N SER A 98 22.12 13.56 0.83
CA SER A 98 21.96 13.38 2.28
C SER A 98 21.36 14.59 3.01
N GLY A 99 21.40 15.77 2.41
CA GLY A 99 20.72 16.97 2.91
C GLY A 99 19.19 16.81 2.94
N ASN A 100 18.63 15.98 2.05
CA ASN A 100 17.22 15.70 2.02
C ASN A 100 16.75 14.77 3.15
N TRP A 101 17.63 14.03 3.81
CA TRP A 101 17.22 13.08 4.87
C TRP A 101 16.59 13.78 6.08
N LYS A 102 16.93 15.04 6.33
CA LYS A 102 16.27 15.87 7.35
C LYS A 102 14.81 16.22 7.04
N LEU A 103 14.37 16.03 5.78
CA LEU A 103 13.01 16.29 5.33
C LEU A 103 12.06 15.10 5.58
N ILE A 104 12.60 13.93 5.98
CA ILE A 104 11.86 12.69 6.17
C ILE A 104 12.13 12.03 7.55
N PRO A 105 12.23 12.79 8.65
CA PRO A 105 12.58 12.23 9.96
C PRO A 105 11.55 11.19 10.45
N GLU A 106 10.30 11.32 10.04
CA GLU A 106 9.24 10.37 10.39
C GLU A 106 9.40 9.01 9.69
N LEU A 107 10.00 8.95 8.50
CA LEU A 107 10.30 7.68 7.83
C LEU A 107 11.44 6.95 8.54
N PHE A 108 12.50 7.65 8.93
CA PHE A 108 13.57 7.09 9.78
C PHE A 108 13.01 6.59 11.10
N SER A 109 12.30 7.45 11.83
CA SER A 109 11.76 7.12 13.14
C SER A 109 10.74 5.97 13.08
N GLY A 110 9.86 5.95 12.06
CA GLY A 110 8.91 4.86 11.85
C GLY A 110 9.59 3.54 11.53
N SER A 111 10.56 3.55 10.63
CA SER A 111 11.34 2.37 10.26
C SER A 111 12.12 1.79 11.44
N LEU A 112 12.79 2.66 12.22
CA LEU A 112 13.51 2.25 13.42
C LEU A 112 12.62 1.63 14.47
N LYS A 113 11.45 2.24 14.74
CA LYS A 113 10.48 1.67 15.68
C LYS A 113 9.97 0.32 15.21
N TYR A 114 9.69 0.17 13.92
CA TYR A 114 9.27 -1.11 13.36
C TYR A 114 10.33 -2.19 13.54
N VAL A 115 11.56 -1.98 13.04
CA VAL A 115 12.62 -3.00 13.09
C VAL A 115 13.05 -3.34 14.53
N ASN A 116 12.96 -2.39 15.44
CA ASN A 116 13.28 -2.61 16.85
C ASN A 116 12.17 -3.32 17.64
N ALA A 117 10.91 -3.14 17.23
CA ALA A 117 9.76 -3.78 17.87
C ALA A 117 9.40 -5.14 17.26
N ASP A 118 9.84 -5.45 16.03
CA ASP A 118 9.47 -6.71 15.38
C ASP A 118 10.27 -7.89 15.91
N ARG A 119 9.62 -8.69 16.79
CA ARG A 119 10.23 -9.88 17.42
C ARG A 119 10.65 -10.95 16.42
N ARG A 120 9.92 -11.10 15.30
CA ARG A 120 10.26 -12.12 14.29
C ARG A 120 11.53 -11.75 13.55
N LEU A 121 11.63 -10.50 13.12
CA LEU A 121 12.82 -9.98 12.46
C LEU A 121 14.04 -10.06 13.39
N ASN A 122 13.86 -9.68 14.67
CA ASN A 122 14.91 -9.76 15.68
C ASN A 122 15.37 -11.20 15.93
N LYS A 123 14.41 -12.12 16.10
CA LYS A 123 14.71 -13.54 16.27
C LYS A 123 15.41 -14.12 15.05
N GLN A 124 14.96 -13.77 13.84
CA GLN A 124 15.59 -14.20 12.60
C GLN A 124 17.03 -13.71 12.52
N ALA A 125 17.29 -12.42 12.75
CA ALA A 125 18.64 -11.87 12.75
C ALA A 125 19.54 -12.57 13.75
N SER A 126 19.06 -12.84 14.97
CA SER A 126 19.82 -13.58 16.01
C SER A 126 20.12 -15.02 15.60
N VAL A 127 19.18 -15.72 14.99
CA VAL A 127 19.39 -17.09 14.50
C VAL A 127 20.42 -17.11 13.37
N LEU A 128 20.32 -16.17 12.41
CA LEU A 128 21.24 -16.07 11.29
C LEU A 128 22.67 -15.76 11.77
N ALA A 129 22.82 -14.89 12.77
CA ALA A 129 24.14 -14.55 13.34
C ALA A 129 24.83 -15.74 14.02
N ARG A 130 24.06 -16.69 14.58
CA ARG A 130 24.58 -17.89 15.25
C ARG A 130 24.89 -19.03 14.28
N ASN A 131 24.35 -18.96 13.08
CA ASN A 131 24.51 -20.01 12.08
C ASN A 131 25.63 -19.66 11.11
N GLY A 132 26.86 -20.04 11.45
CA GLY A 132 28.06 -19.80 10.61
C GLY A 132 28.08 -20.45 9.22
N LYS A 133 26.99 -21.11 8.81
CA LYS A 133 26.84 -21.74 7.49
C LYS A 133 26.08 -20.87 6.50
N ILE A 134 25.66 -19.64 6.87
CA ILE A 134 24.92 -18.75 5.99
C ILE A 134 25.92 -17.99 5.12
N ASN A 135 25.72 -18.07 3.79
CA ASN A 135 26.60 -17.46 2.81
C ASN A 135 26.03 -16.17 2.23
N ASP A 136 24.71 -16.01 2.20
CA ASP A 136 24.05 -14.84 1.61
C ASP A 136 22.78 -14.46 2.36
N ILE A 137 22.68 -13.20 2.75
CA ILE A 137 21.47 -12.56 3.25
C ILE A 137 21.15 -11.42 2.27
N PHE A 138 20.06 -11.56 1.57
CA PHE A 138 19.65 -10.62 0.55
C PHE A 138 18.40 -9.87 0.98
N VAL A 139 18.51 -8.56 1.17
CA VAL A 139 17.39 -7.66 1.40
C VAL A 139 17.08 -6.94 0.10
N ASN A 140 15.92 -7.18 -0.46
CA ASN A 140 15.50 -6.60 -1.72
C ASN A 140 14.29 -5.68 -1.50
N SER A 141 14.47 -4.39 -1.80
CA SER A 141 13.44 -3.36 -1.82
C SER A 141 13.15 -2.99 -3.28
N ASP A 142 12.36 -3.81 -3.96
CA ASP A 142 12.07 -3.72 -5.39
C ASP A 142 10.58 -3.46 -5.64
N GLY A 143 10.08 -2.36 -5.06
CA GLY A 143 8.66 -2.00 -5.13
C GLY A 143 8.15 -1.66 -6.53
N THR A 144 9.04 -1.28 -7.47
CA THR A 144 8.66 -0.92 -8.85
C THR A 144 8.92 -2.03 -9.86
N GLY A 145 9.86 -2.94 -9.58
CA GLY A 145 10.30 -3.97 -10.53
C GLY A 145 9.36 -5.16 -10.67
N ASP A 146 8.61 -5.51 -9.62
CA ASP A 146 7.74 -6.70 -9.61
C ASP A 146 6.28 -6.37 -9.28
N GLN A 147 5.63 -5.59 -10.14
CA GLN A 147 4.20 -5.27 -9.98
C GLN A 147 3.26 -6.45 -10.21
N LYS A 148 3.74 -7.60 -10.68
CA LYS A 148 2.92 -8.74 -11.09
C LYS A 148 3.09 -9.99 -10.22
N GLY A 149 4.16 -10.12 -9.44
CA GLY A 149 4.51 -11.39 -8.79
C GLY A 149 4.19 -11.47 -7.31
N THR A 150 4.34 -10.40 -6.55
CA THR A 150 4.15 -10.40 -5.09
C THR A 150 3.67 -9.05 -4.58
N LYS A 151 3.07 -9.05 -3.39
CA LYS A 151 2.70 -7.83 -2.66
C LYS A 151 3.81 -7.32 -1.74
N ALA A 152 4.91 -8.04 -1.61
CA ALA A 152 6.00 -7.62 -0.77
C ALA A 152 6.82 -6.53 -1.45
N ASP A 153 6.88 -5.36 -0.82
CA ASP A 153 7.72 -4.24 -1.23
C ASP A 153 9.16 -4.43 -0.74
N ILE A 154 9.34 -5.17 0.39
CA ILE A 154 10.65 -5.58 0.90
C ILE A 154 10.65 -7.09 1.11
N LYS A 155 11.57 -7.77 0.42
CA LYS A 155 11.80 -9.22 0.48
C LYS A 155 13.11 -9.49 1.22
N ILE A 156 13.12 -10.54 2.02
CA ILE A 156 14.32 -11.00 2.71
C ILE A 156 14.55 -12.45 2.31
N GLU A 157 15.71 -12.72 1.75
CA GLU A 157 16.11 -14.06 1.33
C GLU A 157 17.39 -14.47 2.07
N VAL A 158 17.54 -15.75 2.31
CA VAL A 158 18.72 -16.35 2.93
C VAL A 158 19.13 -17.52 2.07
N ASP A 159 20.37 -17.49 1.58
CA ASP A 159 20.92 -18.49 0.64
C ASP A 159 19.94 -18.79 -0.53
N GLY A 160 19.40 -17.69 -1.11
CA GLY A 160 18.49 -17.72 -2.25
C GLY A 160 17.06 -18.19 -1.93
N LYS A 161 16.70 -18.37 -0.67
CA LYS A 161 15.34 -18.80 -0.26
C LYS A 161 14.61 -17.68 0.46
N PRO A 162 13.37 -17.37 0.07
CA PRO A 162 12.57 -16.35 0.75
C PRO A 162 12.32 -16.74 2.20
N THR A 163 12.42 -15.76 3.07
CA THR A 163 12.12 -15.93 4.49
C THR A 163 10.63 -15.73 4.78
N ARG A 164 10.22 -16.03 6.03
CA ARG A 164 8.84 -15.79 6.50
C ARG A 164 8.56 -14.33 6.89
N ASN A 165 9.48 -13.42 6.63
CA ASN A 165 9.36 -12.01 6.98
C ASN A 165 9.41 -11.17 5.69
N GLN A 166 8.27 -11.08 5.01
CA GLN A 166 8.09 -10.24 3.83
C GLN A 166 7.24 -9.03 4.22
N ILE A 167 7.53 -7.86 3.69
CA ILE A 167 6.89 -6.61 4.10
C ILE A 167 6.20 -5.95 2.92
N SER A 168 4.89 -5.67 3.04
CA SER A 168 4.20 -4.73 2.17
C SER A 168 4.08 -3.38 2.87
N LEU A 169 4.66 -2.34 2.29
CA LEU A 169 4.78 -1.03 2.91
C LEU A 169 3.70 -0.07 2.45
N LYS A 170 3.16 0.68 3.40
CA LYS A 170 2.32 1.85 3.14
C LYS A 170 2.86 3.03 3.94
N VAL A 171 2.74 4.22 3.38
CA VAL A 171 3.09 5.47 4.08
C VAL A 171 1.84 6.27 4.40
N GLN A 172 1.96 7.28 5.25
CA GLN A 172 0.86 8.19 5.56
C GLN A 172 0.27 8.79 4.27
N GLY A 173 -1.04 8.69 4.12
CA GLY A 173 -1.76 9.10 2.91
C GLY A 173 -1.93 7.99 1.87
N GLY A 174 -1.15 6.91 1.96
CA GLY A 174 -1.28 5.71 1.14
C GLY A 174 -2.11 4.64 1.84
N ASP A 175 -3.43 4.84 1.95
CA ASP A 175 -4.32 3.87 2.61
C ASP A 175 -4.79 2.76 1.65
N GLN A 176 -4.42 2.83 0.38
CA GLN A 176 -4.76 1.83 -0.62
C GLN A 176 -3.95 0.55 -0.41
N PHE A 177 -4.63 -0.57 -0.18
CA PHE A 177 -4.00 -1.89 -0.05
C PHE A 177 -4.41 -2.87 -1.16
N ALA A 178 -5.51 -2.60 -1.86
CA ALA A 178 -5.94 -3.41 -2.99
C ALA A 178 -6.50 -2.53 -4.11
N GLN A 179 -6.46 -3.07 -5.32
CA GLN A 179 -7.15 -2.47 -6.46
C GLN A 179 -7.60 -3.55 -7.45
N VAL A 180 -8.72 -3.29 -8.13
CA VAL A 180 -9.15 -4.01 -9.31
C VAL A 180 -9.12 -3.04 -10.46
N ALA A 181 -8.25 -3.28 -11.44
CA ALA A 181 -8.10 -2.40 -12.59
C ALA A 181 -9.33 -2.48 -13.48
N GLY A 182 -9.76 -1.30 -13.95
CA GLY A 182 -10.93 -1.17 -14.81
C GLY A 182 -12.26 -1.12 -14.04
N VAL A 183 -13.31 -0.80 -14.78
CA VAL A 183 -14.66 -0.61 -14.22
C VAL A 183 -15.73 -1.30 -15.03
N GLY A 184 -15.38 -2.05 -16.07
CA GLY A 184 -16.33 -2.84 -16.86
C GLY A 184 -17.16 -3.77 -15.99
N TRP A 185 -18.24 -4.28 -16.55
CA TRP A 185 -19.17 -5.14 -15.81
C TRP A 185 -18.48 -6.29 -15.09
N GLU A 186 -17.55 -6.98 -15.74
CA GLU A 186 -16.81 -8.10 -15.18
C GLU A 186 -15.99 -7.70 -13.94
N LYS A 187 -15.47 -6.47 -13.93
CA LYS A 187 -14.72 -5.93 -12.79
C LYS A 187 -15.63 -5.57 -11.62
N GLN A 188 -16.85 -5.17 -11.89
CA GLN A 188 -17.86 -5.00 -10.83
C GLN A 188 -18.26 -6.36 -10.24
N VAL A 189 -18.49 -7.36 -11.08
CA VAL A 189 -18.77 -8.73 -10.61
C VAL A 189 -17.59 -9.27 -9.79
N GLU A 190 -16.36 -9.04 -10.24
CA GLU A 190 -15.15 -9.51 -9.55
C GLU A 190 -15.04 -8.92 -8.12
N ILE A 191 -15.11 -7.60 -7.98
CA ILE A 191 -14.88 -6.96 -6.66
C ILE A 191 -16.03 -7.27 -5.68
N TRP A 192 -17.27 -7.18 -6.13
CA TRP A 192 -18.41 -7.41 -5.25
C TRP A 192 -18.65 -8.90 -4.99
N GLY A 193 -18.33 -9.77 -5.96
CA GLY A 193 -18.33 -11.21 -5.79
C GLY A 193 -17.33 -11.70 -4.73
N LYS A 194 -16.13 -11.12 -4.69
CA LYS A 194 -15.15 -11.38 -3.63
C LYS A 194 -15.69 -11.02 -2.23
N LEU A 195 -16.61 -10.07 -2.15
CA LEU A 195 -17.34 -9.71 -0.92
C LEU A 195 -18.61 -10.54 -0.70
N GLY A 196 -18.84 -11.58 -1.50
CA GLY A 196 -20.01 -12.45 -1.38
C GLY A 196 -21.33 -11.80 -1.83
N LEU A 197 -21.26 -10.82 -2.73
CA LEU A 197 -22.43 -10.15 -3.28
C LEU A 197 -22.66 -10.55 -4.74
N ASP A 198 -23.91 -10.88 -5.06
CA ASP A 198 -24.38 -10.97 -6.43
C ASP A 198 -24.96 -9.63 -6.89
N VAL A 199 -24.28 -9.02 -7.86
CA VAL A 199 -24.69 -7.73 -8.44
C VAL A 199 -25.38 -7.88 -9.79
N SER A 200 -25.66 -9.11 -10.25
CA SER A 200 -26.22 -9.45 -11.59
C SER A 200 -27.47 -8.65 -11.93
N LYS A 201 -28.35 -8.39 -10.97
CA LYS A 201 -29.58 -7.59 -11.12
C LYS A 201 -29.32 -6.16 -11.62
N LYS A 202 -28.07 -5.66 -11.52
CA LYS A 202 -27.70 -4.29 -11.94
C LYS A 202 -26.98 -4.25 -13.29
N LYS A 203 -26.83 -5.40 -13.96
CA LYS A 203 -26.14 -5.46 -15.25
C LYS A 203 -26.78 -4.52 -16.28
N LYS A 204 -28.11 -4.63 -16.48
CA LYS A 204 -28.83 -3.80 -17.45
C LYS A 204 -28.69 -2.31 -17.18
N ASP A 205 -28.88 -1.89 -15.93
CA ASP A 205 -28.79 -0.49 -15.53
C ASP A 205 -27.35 0.05 -15.69
N PHE A 206 -26.36 -0.79 -15.42
CA PHE A 206 -24.95 -0.46 -15.58
C PHE A 206 -24.57 -0.32 -17.05
N THR A 207 -24.86 -1.33 -17.89
CA THR A 207 -24.47 -1.36 -19.30
C THR A 207 -25.18 -0.27 -20.10
N ALA A 208 -26.41 0.07 -19.77
CA ALA A 208 -27.15 1.17 -20.41
C ALA A 208 -26.39 2.53 -20.34
N ILE A 209 -25.56 2.73 -19.32
CA ILE A 209 -24.73 3.92 -19.20
C ILE A 209 -23.30 3.64 -19.71
N PHE A 210 -22.75 2.49 -19.30
CA PHE A 210 -21.35 2.14 -19.54
C PHE A 210 -21.04 2.00 -21.03
N ASP A 211 -21.94 1.41 -21.81
CA ASP A 211 -21.76 1.17 -23.24
C ASP A 211 -21.83 2.47 -24.09
N THR A 212 -22.25 3.59 -23.48
CA THR A 212 -22.23 4.92 -24.13
C THR A 212 -20.91 5.67 -23.96
N ILE A 213 -19.92 5.10 -23.24
CA ILE A 213 -18.67 5.76 -22.94
C ILE A 213 -17.68 5.60 -24.10
N ASP A 214 -17.16 6.71 -24.61
CA ASP A 214 -16.00 6.70 -25.49
C ASP A 214 -14.71 6.64 -24.63
N TYR A 215 -14.06 5.47 -24.62
CA TYR A 215 -12.83 5.26 -23.86
C TYR A 215 -11.58 5.82 -24.55
N THR A 216 -11.69 6.15 -25.84
CA THR A 216 -10.53 6.54 -26.64
C THR A 216 -10.60 8.02 -26.97
N LEU A 217 -10.10 8.84 -26.06
CA LEU A 217 -9.92 10.27 -26.30
C LEU A 217 -8.51 10.56 -26.83
N ARG A 218 -8.37 11.58 -27.68
CA ARG A 218 -7.05 12.07 -28.07
C ARG A 218 -6.36 12.67 -26.86
N TYR A 219 -5.04 12.58 -26.82
CA TYR A 219 -4.26 13.11 -25.67
C TYR A 219 -4.46 14.63 -25.46
N ALA A 220 -4.67 15.37 -26.55
CA ALA A 220 -5.01 16.80 -26.50
C ALA A 220 -6.31 17.07 -25.74
N ASP A 221 -7.23 16.10 -25.68
CA ASP A 221 -8.55 16.23 -25.07
C ASP A 221 -8.56 15.87 -23.58
N ARG A 222 -7.40 15.60 -22.98
CA ARG A 222 -7.27 15.16 -21.58
C ARG A 222 -8.01 16.06 -20.58
N ASN A 223 -7.97 17.35 -20.80
CA ASN A 223 -8.62 18.37 -19.96
C ASN A 223 -9.86 18.97 -20.63
N SER A 224 -10.37 18.34 -21.68
CA SER A 224 -11.52 18.81 -22.43
C SER A 224 -12.83 18.54 -21.71
N ALA A 225 -13.89 19.23 -22.16
CA ALA A 225 -15.26 18.96 -21.72
C ALA A 225 -15.69 17.50 -22.01
N ASN A 226 -15.19 16.90 -23.12
CA ASN A 226 -15.46 15.50 -23.45
C ASN A 226 -14.85 14.51 -22.44
N ALA A 227 -13.57 14.71 -22.04
CA ALA A 227 -12.96 13.88 -21.00
C ALA A 227 -13.73 13.98 -19.68
N SER A 228 -14.21 15.16 -19.32
CA SER A 228 -15.04 15.36 -18.12
C SER A 228 -16.41 14.68 -18.23
N LYS A 229 -17.02 14.70 -19.42
CA LYS A 229 -18.29 14.00 -19.71
C LYS A 229 -18.12 12.49 -19.57
N GLU A 230 -17.10 11.92 -20.21
CA GLU A 230 -16.83 10.48 -20.15
C GLU A 230 -16.50 10.02 -18.72
N ALA A 231 -15.71 10.78 -17.96
CA ALA A 231 -15.47 10.52 -16.55
C ALA A 231 -16.76 10.53 -15.72
N THR A 232 -17.68 11.45 -16.04
CA THR A 232 -18.97 11.56 -15.37
C THR A 232 -19.85 10.35 -15.68
N LEU A 233 -19.91 9.90 -16.94
CA LEU A 233 -20.65 8.71 -17.35
C LEU A 233 -20.08 7.45 -16.67
N ALA A 234 -18.76 7.29 -16.66
CA ALA A 234 -18.10 6.18 -15.98
C ALA A 234 -18.42 6.14 -14.47
N ARG A 235 -18.42 7.31 -13.81
CA ARG A 235 -18.85 7.40 -12.40
C ARG A 235 -20.33 7.07 -12.21
N LYS A 236 -21.20 7.53 -13.09
CA LYS A 236 -22.65 7.22 -13.04
C LYS A 236 -22.89 5.72 -13.18
N SER A 237 -22.24 5.04 -14.12
CA SER A 237 -22.38 3.59 -14.29
C SER A 237 -21.91 2.83 -13.03
N ALA A 238 -20.74 3.16 -12.50
CA ALA A 238 -20.24 2.56 -11.26
C ALA A 238 -21.18 2.83 -10.07
N ALA A 239 -21.73 4.04 -9.96
CA ALA A 239 -22.64 4.42 -8.88
C ALA A 239 -23.88 3.53 -8.79
N VAL A 240 -24.39 3.02 -9.91
CA VAL A 240 -25.54 2.08 -9.94
C VAL A 240 -25.22 0.83 -9.11
N VAL A 241 -24.04 0.26 -9.33
CA VAL A 241 -23.61 -0.97 -8.65
C VAL A 241 -23.22 -0.69 -7.19
N TYR A 242 -22.49 0.41 -6.94
CA TYR A 242 -22.04 0.77 -5.60
C TYR A 242 -23.18 1.06 -4.63
N ARG A 243 -24.24 1.76 -5.08
CA ARG A 243 -25.45 1.99 -4.27
C ARG A 243 -26.14 0.68 -3.94
N PHE A 244 -26.32 -0.19 -4.93
CA PHE A 244 -26.92 -1.50 -4.71
C PHE A 244 -26.08 -2.35 -3.75
N ALA A 245 -24.77 -2.41 -3.95
CA ALA A 245 -23.87 -3.17 -3.09
C ALA A 245 -23.89 -2.66 -1.63
N ALA A 246 -23.91 -1.35 -1.41
CA ALA A 246 -24.03 -0.79 -0.07
C ALA A 246 -25.32 -1.23 0.64
N VAL A 247 -26.45 -1.24 -0.08
CA VAL A 247 -27.74 -1.69 0.47
C VAL A 247 -27.68 -3.17 0.83
N GLU A 248 -27.14 -4.01 -0.05
CA GLU A 248 -27.08 -5.46 0.18
C GLU A 248 -26.08 -5.81 1.30
N LEU A 249 -24.91 -5.16 1.34
CA LEU A 249 -23.97 -5.31 2.46
C LEU A 249 -24.63 -4.92 3.80
N LYS A 250 -25.34 -3.79 3.84
CA LYS A 250 -26.04 -3.33 5.04
C LYS A 250 -27.08 -4.33 5.54
N LYS A 251 -27.86 -4.94 4.63
CA LYS A 251 -28.83 -6.01 4.97
C LYS A 251 -28.11 -7.23 5.56
N LYS A 252 -27.04 -7.70 4.92
CA LYS A 252 -26.27 -8.87 5.35
C LYS A 252 -25.59 -8.64 6.70
N PHE A 253 -25.03 -7.46 6.97
CA PHE A 253 -24.49 -7.13 8.30
C PHE A 253 -25.57 -7.15 9.38
N LYS A 254 -26.76 -6.58 9.11
CA LYS A 254 -27.90 -6.61 10.06
C LYS A 254 -28.36 -8.05 10.34
N SER A 255 -28.33 -8.93 9.36
CA SER A 255 -28.71 -10.35 9.55
C SER A 255 -27.57 -11.19 10.16
N LYS A 256 -26.42 -10.59 10.48
CA LYS A 256 -25.23 -11.27 11.02
C LYS A 256 -24.76 -12.44 10.13
N ASP A 257 -24.80 -12.22 8.83
CA ASP A 257 -24.41 -13.23 7.83
C ASP A 257 -22.95 -13.64 8.01
N ARG A 258 -22.71 -14.85 8.57
CA ARG A 258 -21.36 -15.37 8.83
C ARG A 258 -20.56 -15.57 7.54
N LYS A 259 -21.24 -15.90 6.43
CA LYS A 259 -20.62 -16.10 5.14
C LYS A 259 -20.05 -14.77 4.61
N LEU A 260 -20.82 -13.67 4.78
CA LEU A 260 -20.33 -12.34 4.44
C LEU A 260 -19.09 -11.96 5.25
N LEU A 261 -19.09 -12.22 6.56
CA LEU A 261 -17.93 -11.89 7.41
C LEU A 261 -16.68 -12.68 7.02
N SER A 262 -16.84 -13.96 6.68
CA SER A 262 -15.74 -14.75 6.13
C SER A 262 -15.24 -14.17 4.81
N SER A 263 -16.14 -13.90 3.87
CA SER A 263 -15.78 -13.30 2.57
C SER A 263 -15.12 -11.94 2.71
N LEU A 264 -15.56 -11.11 3.66
CA LEU A 264 -14.93 -9.82 3.97
C LEU A 264 -13.50 -10.01 4.51
N GLY A 265 -13.32 -10.96 5.45
CA GLY A 265 -11.99 -11.30 5.98
C GLY A 265 -11.04 -11.81 4.89
N ASP A 266 -11.53 -12.70 4.03
CA ASP A 266 -10.76 -13.24 2.90
C ASP A 266 -10.44 -12.16 1.86
N PHE A 267 -11.39 -11.27 1.56
CA PHE A 267 -11.18 -10.13 0.67
C PHE A 267 -10.08 -9.19 1.20
N ILE A 268 -10.11 -8.89 2.49
CA ILE A 268 -9.10 -8.05 3.15
C ILE A 268 -7.73 -8.73 3.08
N ARG A 269 -7.65 -10.00 3.49
CA ARG A 269 -6.41 -10.77 3.49
C ARG A 269 -5.82 -10.88 2.10
N TYR A 270 -6.62 -11.31 1.12
CA TYR A 270 -6.17 -11.42 -0.28
C TYR A 270 -5.70 -10.07 -0.83
N GLY A 271 -6.47 -9.01 -0.59
CA GLY A 271 -6.10 -7.66 -1.05
C GLY A 271 -4.77 -7.16 -0.47
N ALA A 272 -4.47 -7.52 0.77
CA ALA A 272 -3.25 -7.11 1.46
C ALA A 272 -2.03 -7.98 1.13
N THR A 273 -2.22 -9.28 0.90
CA THR A 273 -1.12 -10.28 0.86
C THR A 273 -1.07 -11.15 -0.39
N LEU A 274 -2.09 -11.13 -1.26
CA LEU A 274 -2.30 -12.12 -2.32
C LEU A 274 -2.23 -13.57 -1.81
N ASP A 275 -2.78 -13.81 -0.62
CA ASP A 275 -2.75 -15.08 0.09
C ASP A 275 -1.36 -15.57 0.56
N ASP A 276 -0.32 -14.75 0.44
CA ASP A 276 0.97 -15.08 1.04
C ASP A 276 0.94 -14.83 2.56
N PRO A 277 0.99 -15.90 3.40
CA PRO A 277 0.92 -15.76 4.85
C PRO A 277 2.19 -15.15 5.47
N HIS A 278 3.25 -14.99 4.67
CA HIS A 278 4.52 -14.43 5.12
C HIS A 278 4.57 -12.91 4.99
N ILE A 279 3.64 -12.32 4.25
CA ILE A 279 3.56 -10.87 4.07
C ILE A 279 2.91 -10.22 5.29
N GLU A 280 3.59 -9.24 5.84
CA GLU A 280 3.06 -8.30 6.82
C GLU A 280 2.84 -6.94 6.15
N LEU A 281 1.65 -6.37 6.34
CA LEU A 281 1.38 -5.01 5.90
C LEU A 281 1.87 -4.05 6.98
N VAL A 282 2.81 -3.18 6.62
CA VAL A 282 3.39 -2.16 7.52
C VAL A 282 3.03 -0.78 7.02
N LYS A 283 2.53 0.07 7.91
CA LYS A 283 2.25 1.47 7.61
C LYS A 283 3.15 2.37 8.44
N LEU A 284 3.99 3.16 7.78
CA LEU A 284 4.85 4.15 8.42
C LEU A 284 4.21 5.54 8.39
N GLY A 285 4.47 6.30 9.44
CA GLY A 285 4.00 7.67 9.55
C GLY A 285 2.61 7.81 10.17
N GLY A 286 2.25 9.02 10.49
CA GLY A 286 1.00 9.43 11.14
C GLY A 286 1.16 10.86 11.63
N ALA A 287 0.10 11.47 12.22
CA ALA A 287 0.14 12.84 12.76
C ALA A 287 1.22 13.06 13.85
N LYS A 288 1.76 11.97 14.41
CA LYS A 288 2.89 12.02 15.35
C LYS A 288 4.08 11.27 14.73
N ALA A 289 5.21 11.96 14.59
CA ALA A 289 6.45 11.38 14.08
C ALA A 289 6.79 10.04 14.75
N GLY A 290 7.21 9.06 13.94
CA GLY A 290 7.68 7.78 14.42
C GLY A 290 6.61 6.78 14.83
N LYS A 291 5.35 6.94 14.45
CA LYS A 291 4.36 5.87 14.58
C LYS A 291 4.46 4.89 13.41
N PHE A 292 4.25 3.63 13.72
CA PHE A 292 3.98 2.61 12.71
C PHE A 292 2.74 1.81 13.12
N LYS A 293 2.08 1.23 12.15
CA LYS A 293 1.01 0.23 12.32
C LYS A 293 1.39 -1.00 11.51
N ARG A 294 0.99 -2.16 11.98
CA ARG A 294 1.19 -3.41 11.25
C ARG A 294 -0.09 -4.24 11.23
N ALA A 295 -0.26 -5.03 10.19
CA ALA A 295 -1.39 -5.92 10.04
C ALA A 295 -0.95 -7.31 9.63
N LYS A 296 -1.46 -8.32 10.36
CA LYS A 296 -1.32 -9.75 10.10
C LYS A 296 -2.70 -10.39 10.06
N PHE A 297 -2.91 -11.27 9.08
CA PHE A 297 -4.24 -11.82 8.80
C PHE A 297 -4.33 -13.29 9.22
N GLY A 298 -4.02 -13.58 10.50
CA GLY A 298 -4.15 -14.89 11.10
C GLY A 298 -5.54 -15.13 11.75
N LYS A 299 -5.68 -16.23 12.46
CA LYS A 299 -6.93 -16.63 13.15
C LYS A 299 -7.52 -15.49 14.02
N LYS A 300 -6.66 -14.75 14.71
CA LYS A 300 -7.06 -13.65 15.60
C LYS A 300 -7.75 -12.51 14.84
N PHE A 301 -7.27 -12.19 13.63
CA PHE A 301 -7.93 -11.21 12.78
C PHE A 301 -9.41 -11.54 12.52
N TYR A 302 -9.69 -12.80 12.15
CA TYR A 302 -11.08 -13.25 11.90
C TYR A 302 -11.92 -13.20 13.17
N GLN A 303 -11.36 -13.58 14.33
CA GLN A 303 -12.04 -13.47 15.63
C GLN A 303 -12.37 -12.01 15.96
N ASN A 304 -11.41 -11.10 15.79
CA ASN A 304 -11.60 -9.67 16.02
C ASN A 304 -12.67 -9.09 15.08
N LEU A 305 -12.65 -9.48 13.79
CA LEU A 305 -13.65 -9.08 12.82
C LEU A 305 -15.06 -9.56 13.22
N GLN A 306 -15.19 -10.79 13.71
CA GLN A 306 -16.46 -11.32 14.22
C GLN A 306 -16.95 -10.54 15.46
N ASN A 307 -16.03 -10.14 16.35
CA ASN A 307 -16.38 -9.40 17.56
C ASN A 307 -16.89 -7.99 17.25
N VAL A 308 -16.29 -7.30 16.26
CA VAL A 308 -16.72 -5.96 15.86
C VAL A 308 -17.93 -5.95 14.92
N ALA A 309 -18.21 -7.07 14.27
CA ALA A 309 -19.26 -7.19 13.25
C ALA A 309 -20.65 -6.64 13.67
N PRO A 310 -21.14 -6.81 14.91
CA PRO A 310 -22.43 -6.24 15.34
C PRO A 310 -22.48 -4.70 15.28
N ASN A 311 -21.31 -4.04 15.32
CA ASN A 311 -21.19 -2.59 15.26
C ASN A 311 -20.87 -2.08 13.85
N LEU A 312 -20.59 -2.98 12.89
CA LEU A 312 -20.25 -2.56 11.52
C LEU A 312 -21.49 -2.04 10.80
N GLU A 313 -21.32 -0.89 10.20
CA GLU A 313 -22.29 -0.28 9.28
C GLU A 313 -21.68 -0.05 7.90
N VAL A 314 -22.58 0.08 6.92
CA VAL A 314 -22.22 0.33 5.52
C VAL A 314 -22.97 1.56 5.03
N GLU A 315 -22.25 2.44 4.35
CA GLU A 315 -22.84 3.62 3.73
C GLU A 315 -22.29 3.86 2.33
N TYR A 316 -23.20 4.24 1.41
CA TYR A 316 -22.84 4.83 0.13
C TYR A 316 -22.71 6.34 0.28
N LYS A 317 -21.54 6.90 -0.03
CA LYS A 317 -21.32 8.35 0.03
C LYS A 317 -21.79 9.04 -1.23
N SER A 318 -22.86 9.81 -1.13
CA SER A 318 -23.46 10.54 -2.25
C SER A 318 -22.82 11.90 -2.56
N GLY A 319 -22.14 12.52 -1.57
CA GLY A 319 -21.56 13.87 -1.68
C GLY A 319 -20.15 13.92 -2.26
N VAL A 320 -19.59 12.79 -2.74
CA VAL A 320 -18.24 12.71 -3.29
C VAL A 320 -18.27 12.44 -4.79
N ALA A 321 -17.27 12.97 -5.51
CA ALA A 321 -17.18 12.83 -6.96
C ALA A 321 -17.12 11.36 -7.41
N ASP A 322 -16.32 10.53 -6.71
CA ASP A 322 -16.16 9.12 -7.04
C ASP A 322 -17.15 8.27 -6.24
N PRO A 323 -17.89 7.33 -6.86
CA PRO A 323 -18.74 6.38 -6.15
C PRO A 323 -17.96 5.66 -5.05
N THR A 324 -18.47 5.74 -3.83
CA THR A 324 -17.74 5.27 -2.64
C THR A 324 -18.68 4.52 -1.70
N VAL A 325 -18.24 3.33 -1.29
CA VAL A 325 -18.85 2.55 -0.20
C VAL A 325 -17.89 2.51 0.97
N VAL A 326 -18.37 2.84 2.17
CA VAL A 326 -17.58 2.81 3.40
C VAL A 326 -18.16 1.78 4.34
N ILE A 327 -17.29 0.93 4.92
CA ILE A 327 -17.59 0.00 6.01
C ILE A 327 -16.88 0.52 7.24
N TYR A 328 -17.63 0.77 8.31
CA TYR A 328 -17.10 1.43 9.51
C TYR A 328 -17.80 0.94 10.79
N ASP A 329 -17.14 1.11 11.95
CA ASP A 329 -17.74 0.89 13.26
C ASP A 329 -18.67 2.07 13.61
N LYS A 330 -19.94 1.78 13.85
CA LYS A 330 -20.96 2.78 14.19
C LYS A 330 -20.62 3.62 15.42
N LYS A 331 -19.93 3.03 16.40
CA LYS A 331 -19.54 3.72 17.64
C LYS A 331 -18.45 4.74 17.42
N LEU A 332 -17.52 4.45 16.49
CA LEU A 332 -16.38 5.29 16.17
C LEU A 332 -16.65 6.25 15.00
N GLY A 333 -17.72 5.99 14.22
CA GLY A 333 -18.10 6.82 13.08
C GLY A 333 -17.32 6.53 11.80
N GLN A 334 -17.60 7.33 10.75
CA GLN A 334 -17.04 7.14 9.39
C GLN A 334 -15.67 7.76 9.19
N ASN A 335 -15.11 8.42 10.20
CA ASN A 335 -13.78 8.99 10.15
C ASN A 335 -12.72 7.88 9.94
N LYS A 336 -11.46 8.26 9.84
CA LYS A 336 -10.38 7.30 9.61
C LYS A 336 -10.24 6.28 10.74
N GLU A 337 -10.53 6.66 11.97
CA GLU A 337 -10.43 5.82 13.17
C GLU A 337 -11.46 4.70 13.17
N GLY A 338 -12.72 5.01 12.86
CA GLY A 338 -13.81 4.02 12.83
C GLY A 338 -13.92 3.25 11.53
N ARG A 339 -13.21 3.67 10.48
CA ARG A 339 -13.30 3.04 9.16
C ARG A 339 -12.52 1.73 9.10
N LEU A 340 -13.22 0.66 8.74
CA LEU A 340 -12.60 -0.61 8.38
C LEU A 340 -12.06 -0.55 6.96
N LEU A 341 -12.95 -0.31 5.98
CA LEU A 341 -12.59 -0.17 4.57
C LEU A 341 -13.35 0.96 3.90
N GLN A 342 -12.77 1.45 2.81
CA GLN A 342 -13.44 2.26 1.82
C GLN A 342 -13.18 1.66 0.44
N ILE A 343 -14.24 1.39 -0.32
CA ILE A 343 -14.16 0.93 -1.70
C ILE A 343 -14.62 2.08 -2.59
N ARG A 344 -13.76 2.49 -3.52
CA ARG A 344 -14.00 3.68 -4.32
C ARG A 344 -13.71 3.43 -5.79
N ALA A 345 -14.61 3.82 -6.68
CA ALA A 345 -14.38 3.86 -8.11
C ALA A 345 -13.63 5.16 -8.46
N LYS A 346 -12.30 5.14 -8.29
CA LYS A 346 -11.46 6.31 -8.54
C LYS A 346 -11.21 6.52 -10.03
N TYR A 347 -11.52 7.72 -10.51
CA TYR A 347 -11.14 8.14 -11.85
C TYR A 347 -9.60 8.24 -11.95
N SER A 348 -9.06 7.54 -12.91
CA SER A 348 -7.62 7.57 -13.20
C SER A 348 -7.41 7.74 -14.69
N PRO A 349 -6.97 8.92 -15.11
CA PRO A 349 -6.58 9.13 -16.49
C PRO A 349 -5.22 8.48 -16.75
N GLU A 350 -5.14 7.57 -17.71
CA GLU A 350 -3.87 7.04 -18.20
C GLU A 350 -3.63 7.41 -19.66
N SER A 351 -2.41 7.83 -19.96
CA SER A 351 -1.95 7.96 -21.34
C SER A 351 -1.39 6.62 -21.82
N SER A 352 -1.92 6.08 -22.91
CA SER A 352 -1.28 4.98 -23.62
C SER A 352 -0.58 5.53 -24.87
N LYS A 353 0.65 5.08 -25.14
CA LYS A 353 1.31 5.30 -26.43
C LYS A 353 0.77 4.24 -27.39
N THR A 354 0.01 4.64 -28.40
CA THR A 354 -0.32 3.79 -29.54
C THR A 354 0.63 4.09 -30.70
N LYS A 355 0.74 3.17 -31.69
CA LYS A 355 1.51 3.41 -32.92
C LYS A 355 1.03 4.64 -33.72
N ALA A 356 -0.21 5.07 -33.52
CA ALA A 356 -0.83 6.22 -34.19
C ALA A 356 -0.75 7.54 -33.41
N GLY A 357 -0.08 7.56 -32.24
CA GLY A 357 0.02 8.76 -31.41
C GLY A 357 -0.33 8.50 -29.94
N LYS A 358 -0.32 9.55 -29.11
CA LYS A 358 -0.73 9.47 -27.71
C LYS A 358 -2.25 9.41 -27.64
N THR A 359 -2.81 8.27 -27.31
CA THR A 359 -4.21 8.14 -26.97
C THR A 359 -4.38 8.16 -25.46
N TYR A 360 -5.54 8.59 -25.05
CA TYR A 360 -5.92 8.73 -23.66
C TYR A 360 -7.05 7.76 -23.34
N LYS A 361 -6.83 6.89 -22.37
CA LYS A 361 -7.90 6.02 -21.86
C LYS A 361 -8.46 6.61 -20.59
N VAL A 362 -9.73 6.94 -20.63
CA VAL A 362 -10.51 7.23 -19.43
C VAL A 362 -10.88 5.90 -18.80
N TYR A 363 -10.38 5.59 -17.62
CA TYR A 363 -10.89 4.47 -16.86
C TYR A 363 -10.95 4.76 -15.37
N LEU A 364 -11.85 4.07 -14.72
CA LEU A 364 -11.94 4.05 -13.28
C LEU A 364 -11.15 2.83 -12.76
N ARG A 365 -10.56 2.96 -11.59
CA ARG A 365 -10.02 1.85 -10.81
C ARG A 365 -10.90 1.66 -9.59
N ASN A 366 -11.31 0.44 -9.33
CA ASN A 366 -11.88 0.12 -8.03
C ASN A 366 -10.72 -0.01 -7.05
N ILE A 367 -10.57 0.94 -6.16
CA ILE A 367 -9.53 0.94 -5.13
C ILE A 367 -10.13 0.63 -3.77
N VAL A 368 -9.37 -0.11 -2.95
CA VAL A 368 -9.74 -0.45 -1.58
C VAL A 368 -8.73 0.20 -0.63
N GLU A 369 -9.25 1.02 0.25
CA GLU A 369 -8.46 1.80 1.21
C GLU A 369 -8.79 1.35 2.63
N ALA A 370 -7.75 1.15 3.46
CA ALA A 370 -7.88 0.77 4.85
C ALA A 370 -8.09 2.00 5.75
N GLY A 371 -8.92 1.86 6.77
CA GLY A 371 -8.96 2.79 7.89
C GLY A 371 -8.09 2.33 9.05
N ASP A 372 -8.15 3.02 10.18
CA ASP A 372 -7.37 2.67 11.36
C ASP A 372 -7.91 1.41 12.05
N LEU A 373 -9.23 1.21 12.04
CA LEU A 373 -9.88 -0.01 12.54
C LEU A 373 -9.36 -1.28 11.83
N PHE A 374 -9.06 -1.21 10.54
CA PHE A 374 -8.44 -2.31 9.80
C PHE A 374 -7.15 -2.80 10.47
N PHE A 375 -6.25 -1.86 10.80
CA PHE A 375 -4.97 -2.20 11.45
C PHE A 375 -5.17 -2.70 12.88
N GLU A 376 -6.14 -2.14 13.61
CA GLU A 376 -6.44 -2.57 14.99
C GLU A 376 -6.95 -4.02 15.03
N LEU A 377 -7.82 -4.40 14.09
CA LEU A 377 -8.32 -5.77 14.01
C LEU A 377 -7.25 -6.78 13.58
N ALA A 378 -6.29 -6.35 12.77
CA ALA A 378 -5.25 -7.19 12.21
C ALA A 378 -3.93 -7.18 13.02
N THR A 379 -3.86 -6.43 14.12
CA THR A 379 -2.69 -6.42 15.00
C THR A 379 -2.78 -7.57 16.00
N ASP A 380 -1.76 -8.41 16.03
CA ASP A 380 -1.55 -9.37 17.13
C ASP A 380 -0.97 -8.60 18.32
N ILE A 381 -1.81 -8.21 19.27
CA ILE A 381 -1.40 -7.67 20.56
C ILE A 381 -1.11 -8.81 21.52
#